data_a14d3e364cbc7a2ffb85f85ecbd03af6
#
_entry.id   a14d3e364cbc7a2ffb85f85ecbd03af6
#
_cell.length_a   1.000
_cell.length_b   1.000
_cell.length_c   1.000
_cell.angle_alpha   90.00
_cell.angle_beta   90.00
_cell.angle_gamma   90.00
#
_symmetry.space_group_name_H-M   'P 1'
#
loop_
_entity.id
_entity.type
_entity.pdbx_description
1 polymer ?
#
loop_
_entity_poly.entity_id
_entity_poly.type
_entity_poly.pdbx_seq_one_letter_code
_entity_poly.pdbx_strand_id
1 'polypeptide(L)'
;QIPQGLDVTVLVEPQGRDSMPAIGLAAYVIRQRFGDEAPIASFAADHAITQPQVLLDCVERALEVAQKGYVVTIGLRPLTPSTAYGYIAPGEPFEMESPEKGSIVRSFVEKPDEETAKQYCEQGYLWNAGMFIMTAGTLARALTRFHPDMDTHLGAIGSQWGSESFAQTLSEEWPTLTKIAIDHAIAEPLASEGGVAVVPATNMGWTDVGDFDALAQISSEGQALRIDSPGSFVRSLTGQKIVLVGAP
;
A
#
# COMPACT_ATOMS: atom_id res chain seq x y z
N GLN A 1 -17.35 -4.70 -6.67
CA GLN A 1 -17.94 -6.06 -6.80
C GLN A 1 -16.80 -7.08 -6.72
N ILE A 2 -16.94 -8.07 -5.84
CA ILE A 2 -15.98 -9.18 -5.74
C ILE A 2 -16.21 -10.11 -6.93
N PRO A 3 -15.18 -10.48 -7.70
CA PRO A 3 -15.30 -11.42 -8.80
C PRO A 3 -15.84 -12.79 -8.30
N GLN A 4 -16.71 -13.40 -9.08
CA GLN A 4 -17.24 -14.73 -8.74
C GLN A 4 -16.12 -15.78 -8.82
N GLY A 5 -16.08 -16.69 -7.84
CA GLY A 5 -15.14 -17.83 -7.79
C GLY A 5 -13.87 -17.58 -6.98
N LEU A 6 -13.72 -16.41 -6.36
CA LEU A 6 -12.64 -16.17 -5.39
C LEU A 6 -13.11 -16.59 -3.98
N ASP A 7 -12.23 -17.25 -3.23
CA ASP A 7 -12.39 -17.47 -1.79
C ASP A 7 -12.08 -16.14 -1.08
N VAL A 8 -13.12 -15.45 -0.61
CA VAL A 8 -13.01 -14.13 0.00
C VAL A 8 -13.45 -14.18 1.44
N THR A 9 -12.57 -13.75 2.31
CA THR A 9 -12.86 -13.51 3.73
C THR A 9 -12.94 -12.00 3.97
N VAL A 10 -14.05 -11.54 4.54
CA VAL A 10 -14.23 -10.14 4.94
C VAL A 10 -13.95 -10.01 6.43
N LEU A 11 -12.94 -9.22 6.78
CA LEU A 11 -12.63 -8.82 8.15
C LEU A 11 -13.08 -7.37 8.35
N VAL A 12 -13.98 -7.15 9.31
CA VAL A 12 -14.52 -5.82 9.60
C VAL A 12 -13.90 -5.31 10.89
N GLU A 13 -13.11 -4.25 10.79
CA GLU A 13 -12.58 -3.56 11.97
C GLU A 13 -13.70 -2.81 12.71
N PRO A 14 -13.79 -2.90 14.05
CA PRO A 14 -14.84 -2.20 14.82
C PRO A 14 -14.75 -0.68 14.72
N GLN A 15 -13.55 -0.15 14.51
CA GLN A 15 -13.26 1.28 14.38
C GLN A 15 -11.98 1.47 13.57
N GLY A 16 -11.94 2.45 12.67
CA GLY A 16 -10.74 2.78 11.89
C GLY A 16 -9.55 3.16 12.78
N ARG A 17 -8.42 2.45 12.63
CA ARG A 17 -7.19 2.66 13.40
C ARG A 17 -5.95 2.79 12.51
N ASP A 18 -6.13 3.34 11.31
CA ASP A 18 -5.10 3.44 10.30
C ASP A 18 -4.67 2.07 9.72
N SER A 19 -3.67 2.06 8.86
CA SER A 19 -3.34 0.86 8.06
C SER A 19 -2.69 -0.26 8.88
N MET A 20 -1.87 0.03 9.89
CA MET A 20 -1.15 -1.04 10.60
C MET A 20 -2.08 -2.03 11.32
N PRO A 21 -3.05 -1.62 12.16
CA PRO A 21 -3.97 -2.57 12.78
C PRO A 21 -4.80 -3.37 11.78
N ALA A 22 -5.26 -2.75 10.68
CA ALA A 22 -6.04 -3.44 9.64
C ALA A 22 -5.22 -4.53 8.93
N ILE A 23 -4.00 -4.21 8.53
CA ILE A 23 -3.06 -5.18 7.93
C ILE A 23 -2.69 -6.26 8.96
N GLY A 24 -2.43 -5.84 10.21
CA GLY A 24 -2.13 -6.75 11.31
C GLY A 24 -3.24 -7.76 11.57
N LEU A 25 -4.50 -7.31 11.63
CA LEU A 25 -5.64 -8.21 11.80
C LEU A 25 -5.67 -9.30 10.72
N ALA A 26 -5.57 -8.90 9.45
CA ALA A 26 -5.52 -9.84 8.35
C ALA A 26 -4.32 -10.79 8.45
N ALA A 27 -3.15 -10.25 8.80
CA ALA A 27 -1.92 -11.01 8.93
C ALA A 27 -2.00 -12.09 10.01
N TYR A 28 -2.54 -11.77 11.18
CA TYR A 28 -2.66 -12.74 12.29
C TYR A 28 -3.71 -13.81 12.02
N VAL A 29 -4.79 -13.47 11.32
CA VAL A 29 -5.76 -14.46 10.82
C VAL A 29 -5.11 -15.39 9.78
N ILE A 30 -4.35 -14.85 8.84
CA ILE A 30 -3.61 -15.64 7.83
C ILE A 30 -2.56 -16.53 8.53
N ARG A 31 -1.81 -15.98 9.48
CA ARG A 31 -0.82 -16.70 10.27
C ARG A 31 -1.43 -17.88 11.02
N GLN A 32 -2.60 -17.70 11.64
CA GLN A 32 -3.33 -18.76 12.34
C GLN A 32 -3.78 -19.88 11.38
N ARG A 33 -4.15 -19.53 10.16
CA ARG A 33 -4.63 -20.51 9.16
C ARG A 33 -3.52 -21.24 8.43
N PHE A 34 -2.43 -20.56 8.12
CA PHE A 34 -1.44 -21.01 7.14
C PHE A 34 0.01 -20.99 7.65
N GLY A 35 0.24 -20.48 8.86
CA GLY A 35 1.55 -20.41 9.49
C GLY A 35 2.37 -19.18 9.15
N ASP A 36 3.58 -19.12 9.70
CA ASP A 36 4.48 -17.96 9.64
C ASP A 36 4.98 -17.65 8.22
N GLU A 37 5.14 -18.66 7.38
CA GLU A 37 5.66 -18.53 6.01
C GLU A 37 4.58 -18.09 5.01
N ALA A 38 3.32 -17.95 5.46
CA ALA A 38 2.25 -17.51 4.59
C ALA A 38 2.54 -16.11 4.03
N PRO A 39 2.52 -15.90 2.70
CA PRO A 39 2.74 -14.60 2.12
C PRO A 39 1.53 -13.69 2.32
N ILE A 40 1.80 -12.42 2.54
CA ILE A 40 0.82 -11.35 2.65
C ILE A 40 1.19 -10.28 1.64
N ALA A 41 0.19 -9.78 0.91
CA ALA A 41 0.30 -8.60 0.08
C ALA A 41 -0.82 -7.62 0.46
N SER A 42 -0.46 -6.42 0.87
CA SER A 42 -1.39 -5.35 1.25
C SER A 42 -1.51 -4.33 0.14
N PHE A 43 -2.73 -4.11 -0.33
CA PHE A 43 -3.05 -3.12 -1.35
C PHE A 43 -4.22 -2.25 -0.88
N ALA A 44 -4.14 -0.94 -1.13
CA ALA A 44 -5.25 -0.03 -0.89
C ALA A 44 -6.34 -0.24 -1.96
N ALA A 45 -7.61 -0.17 -1.55
CA ALA A 45 -8.75 -0.44 -2.43
C ALA A 45 -9.11 0.72 -3.37
N ASP A 46 -8.56 1.90 -3.14
CA ASP A 46 -8.77 3.15 -3.88
C ASP A 46 -7.66 3.44 -4.90
N HIS A 47 -6.63 2.62 -4.97
CA HIS A 47 -5.62 2.74 -6.00
C HIS A 47 -6.16 2.33 -7.39
N ALA A 48 -5.86 3.12 -8.41
CA ALA A 48 -6.09 2.75 -9.80
C ALA A 48 -4.78 2.37 -10.48
N ILE A 49 -4.79 1.27 -11.22
CA ILE A 49 -3.63 0.73 -11.94
C ILE A 49 -4.09 0.37 -13.35
N THR A 50 -3.53 1.04 -14.35
CA THR A 50 -3.94 0.84 -15.75
C THR A 50 -3.17 -0.29 -16.44
N GLN A 51 -2.04 -0.73 -15.87
CA GLN A 51 -1.24 -1.83 -16.39
C GLN A 51 -1.08 -2.94 -15.32
N PRO A 52 -2.13 -3.75 -15.09
CA PRO A 52 -2.13 -4.74 -14.01
C PRO A 52 -1.05 -5.81 -14.13
N GLN A 53 -0.59 -6.14 -15.35
CA GLN A 53 0.49 -7.10 -15.54
C GLN A 53 1.80 -6.62 -14.92
N VAL A 54 2.11 -5.32 -15.03
CA VAL A 54 3.30 -4.73 -14.39
C VAL A 54 3.24 -4.88 -12.87
N LEU A 55 2.05 -4.69 -12.27
CA LEU A 55 1.86 -4.95 -10.84
C LEU A 55 2.11 -6.42 -10.49
N LEU A 56 1.55 -7.35 -11.24
CA LEU A 56 1.73 -8.79 -10.99
C LEU A 56 3.20 -9.18 -11.04
N ASP A 57 3.93 -8.73 -12.05
CA ASP A 57 5.38 -8.98 -12.19
C ASP A 57 6.19 -8.39 -11.01
N CYS A 58 5.77 -7.23 -10.48
CA CYS A 58 6.38 -6.65 -9.28
C CYS A 58 6.05 -7.46 -8.02
N VAL A 59 4.82 -7.93 -7.88
CA VAL A 59 4.39 -8.75 -6.75
C VAL A 59 5.14 -10.08 -6.72
N GLU A 60 5.32 -10.75 -7.86
CA GLU A 60 6.09 -12.00 -7.96
C GLU A 60 7.54 -11.79 -7.46
N ARG A 61 8.22 -10.76 -7.95
CA ARG A 61 9.58 -10.40 -7.48
C ARG A 61 9.60 -10.04 -6.00
N ALA A 62 8.61 -9.28 -5.53
CA ALA A 62 8.51 -8.90 -4.12
C ALA A 62 8.28 -10.11 -3.21
N LEU A 63 7.53 -11.12 -3.65
CA LEU A 63 7.33 -12.38 -2.92
C LEU A 63 8.65 -13.15 -2.76
N GLU A 64 9.49 -13.23 -3.80
CA GLU A 64 10.80 -13.87 -3.72
C GLU A 64 11.72 -13.20 -2.67
N VAL A 65 11.65 -11.86 -2.57
CA VAL A 65 12.42 -11.09 -1.59
C VAL A 65 11.81 -11.21 -0.19
N ALA A 66 10.48 -11.19 -0.08
CA ALA A 66 9.76 -11.35 1.18
C ALA A 66 10.03 -12.70 1.86
N GLN A 67 10.19 -13.77 1.08
CA GLN A 67 10.58 -15.11 1.58
C GLN A 67 11.96 -15.14 2.22
N LYS A 68 12.82 -14.15 1.94
CA LYS A 68 14.13 -13.99 2.60
C LYS A 68 14.03 -13.26 3.95
N GLY A 69 12.81 -12.89 4.39
CA GLY A 69 12.53 -12.25 5.68
C GLY A 69 12.45 -10.73 5.65
N TYR A 70 12.39 -10.13 4.47
CA TYR A 70 12.21 -8.68 4.33
C TYR A 70 10.73 -8.28 4.34
N VAL A 71 10.47 -7.07 4.82
CA VAL A 71 9.26 -6.31 4.47
C VAL A 71 9.55 -5.61 3.15
N VAL A 72 8.78 -5.92 2.11
CA VAL A 72 9.02 -5.41 0.76
C VAL A 72 7.96 -4.38 0.40
N THR A 73 8.37 -3.24 -0.14
CA THR A 73 7.46 -2.27 -0.75
C THR A 73 7.68 -2.17 -2.25
N ILE A 74 6.65 -1.78 -3.00
CA ILE A 74 6.77 -1.46 -4.42
C ILE A 74 7.06 0.03 -4.55
N GLY A 75 8.20 0.34 -5.16
CA GLY A 75 8.64 1.71 -5.40
C GLY A 75 8.33 2.16 -6.82
N LEU A 76 7.69 3.31 -6.97
CA LEU A 76 7.33 3.88 -8.25
C LEU A 76 8.33 4.95 -8.67
N ARG A 77 8.71 4.97 -9.94
CA ARG A 77 9.53 6.08 -10.45
C ARG A 77 8.71 7.36 -10.44
N PRO A 78 9.18 8.44 -9.75
CA PRO A 78 8.49 9.72 -9.77
C PRO A 78 8.36 10.28 -11.20
N LEU A 79 7.16 10.70 -11.55
CA LEU A 79 6.91 11.42 -12.82
C LEU A 79 7.10 12.92 -12.65
N THR A 80 6.85 13.42 -11.42
CA THR A 80 6.98 14.82 -11.02
C THR A 80 7.45 14.89 -9.57
N PRO A 81 8.03 15.99 -9.10
CA PRO A 81 8.35 16.18 -7.69
C PRO A 81 7.05 16.45 -6.89
N SER A 82 6.46 15.38 -6.34
CA SER A 82 5.23 15.49 -5.54
C SER A 82 5.54 15.62 -4.05
N THR A 83 4.87 16.52 -3.37
CA THR A 83 4.90 16.66 -1.91
C THR A 83 3.82 15.84 -1.20
N ALA A 84 2.97 15.14 -1.98
CA ALA A 84 1.87 14.34 -1.45
C ALA A 84 2.29 12.92 -1.07
N TYR A 85 3.42 12.43 -1.59
CA TYR A 85 3.87 11.05 -1.44
C TYR A 85 5.13 10.93 -0.58
N GLY A 86 5.29 9.74 0.02
CA GLY A 86 6.55 9.33 0.62
C GLY A 86 7.59 8.96 -0.43
N TYR A 87 8.86 9.15 -0.11
CA TYR A 87 10.00 8.80 -0.96
C TYR A 87 10.86 7.73 -0.31
N ILE A 88 11.34 6.80 -1.12
CA ILE A 88 12.21 5.70 -0.74
C ILE A 88 13.56 5.90 -1.39
N ALA A 89 14.62 5.94 -0.58
CA ALA A 89 15.98 5.88 -1.07
C ALA A 89 16.38 4.42 -1.30
N PRO A 90 16.53 3.95 -2.54
CA PRO A 90 17.07 2.63 -2.78
C PRO A 90 18.55 2.58 -2.38
N GLY A 91 18.94 1.48 -1.76
CA GLY A 91 20.33 1.17 -1.43
C GLY A 91 20.93 0.21 -2.44
N GLU A 92 21.83 -0.69 -1.93
CA GLU A 92 22.47 -1.69 -2.76
C GLU A 92 21.46 -2.69 -3.32
N PRO A 93 21.49 -2.97 -4.63
CA PRO A 93 20.64 -3.99 -5.23
C PRO A 93 21.03 -5.39 -4.72
N PHE A 94 20.05 -6.29 -4.60
CA PHE A 94 20.33 -7.68 -4.24
C PHE A 94 21.17 -8.39 -5.29
N GLU A 95 20.99 -8.05 -6.56
CA GLU A 95 21.75 -8.56 -7.69
C GLU A 95 22.18 -7.37 -8.56
N MET A 96 23.49 -7.13 -8.68
CA MET A 96 24.02 -6.00 -9.46
C MET A 96 23.64 -6.05 -10.95
N GLU A 97 23.50 -7.27 -11.50
CA GLU A 97 23.13 -7.50 -12.90
C GLU A 97 21.60 -7.41 -13.15
N SER A 98 20.80 -7.40 -12.07
CA SER A 98 19.34 -7.41 -12.13
C SER A 98 18.74 -6.49 -11.05
N PRO A 99 19.00 -5.18 -11.11
CA PRO A 99 18.55 -4.23 -10.09
C PRO A 99 17.02 -4.15 -9.98
N GLU A 100 16.29 -4.59 -11.01
CA GLU A 100 14.83 -4.71 -10.99
C GLU A 100 14.31 -5.76 -10.01
N LYS A 101 15.16 -6.70 -9.55
CA LYS A 101 14.81 -7.68 -8.52
C LYS A 101 14.70 -7.08 -7.13
N GLY A 102 15.15 -5.84 -6.96
CA GLY A 102 15.01 -5.08 -5.74
C GLY A 102 16.33 -4.74 -5.07
N SER A 103 16.22 -3.86 -4.10
CA SER A 103 17.34 -3.38 -3.27
C SER A 103 16.90 -3.21 -1.82
N ILE A 104 17.87 -3.19 -0.91
CA ILE A 104 17.61 -2.78 0.47
C ILE A 104 17.21 -1.31 0.47
N VAL A 105 16.23 -0.95 1.29
CA VAL A 105 15.85 0.45 1.50
C VAL A 105 16.86 1.11 2.44
N ARG A 106 17.42 2.23 2.02
CA ARG A 106 18.35 3.01 2.83
C ARG A 106 17.61 3.98 3.77
N SER A 107 16.54 4.60 3.30
CA SER A 107 15.70 5.48 4.11
C SER A 107 14.33 5.69 3.47
N PHE A 108 13.36 6.04 4.33
CA PHE A 108 12.06 6.60 3.96
C PHE A 108 12.00 8.08 4.33
N VAL A 109 11.31 8.88 3.53
CA VAL A 109 11.01 10.27 3.85
C VAL A 109 9.57 10.55 3.43
N GLU A 110 8.73 10.81 4.39
CA GLU A 110 7.30 11.07 4.16
C GLU A 110 7.07 12.55 3.85
N LYS A 111 6.38 12.81 2.75
CA LYS A 111 5.89 14.15 2.34
C LYS A 111 6.93 15.27 2.47
N PRO A 112 8.03 15.23 1.71
CA PRO A 112 9.05 16.28 1.74
C PRO A 112 8.50 17.61 1.20
N ASP A 113 9.23 18.68 1.44
CA ASP A 113 8.98 19.95 0.75
C ASP A 113 9.31 19.85 -0.76
N GLU A 114 8.88 20.87 -1.53
CA GLU A 114 9.03 20.87 -2.99
C GLU A 114 10.49 20.82 -3.45
N GLU A 115 11.39 21.51 -2.77
CA GLU A 115 12.82 21.54 -3.11
C GLU A 115 13.46 20.17 -2.85
N THR A 116 13.16 19.57 -1.71
CA THR A 116 13.60 18.23 -1.34
C THR A 116 13.04 17.17 -2.29
N ALA A 117 11.75 17.27 -2.68
CA ALA A 117 11.15 16.38 -3.64
C ALA A 117 11.84 16.42 -5.02
N LYS A 118 12.23 17.61 -5.49
CA LYS A 118 13.02 17.77 -6.74
C LYS A 118 14.37 17.07 -6.63
N GLN A 119 15.08 17.28 -5.52
CA GLN A 119 16.39 16.63 -5.28
C GLN A 119 16.24 15.10 -5.24
N TYR A 120 15.19 14.56 -4.62
CA TYR A 120 14.95 13.14 -4.56
C TYR A 120 14.67 12.53 -5.93
N CYS A 121 13.90 13.21 -6.79
CA CYS A 121 13.70 12.78 -8.18
C CYS A 121 15.03 12.70 -8.94
N GLU A 122 15.91 13.70 -8.80
CA GLU A 122 17.23 13.74 -9.43
C GLU A 122 18.19 12.66 -8.90
N GLN A 123 18.07 12.30 -7.61
CA GLN A 123 18.86 11.26 -6.97
C GLN A 123 18.34 9.83 -7.18
N GLY A 124 17.25 9.67 -7.93
CA GLY A 124 16.69 8.35 -8.25
C GLY A 124 15.89 7.71 -7.12
N TYR A 125 15.37 8.51 -6.19
CA TYR A 125 14.41 8.02 -5.19
C TYR A 125 13.13 7.56 -5.88
N LEU A 126 12.43 6.64 -5.22
CA LEU A 126 11.16 6.10 -5.68
C LEU A 126 10.02 6.62 -4.79
N TRP A 127 8.82 6.80 -5.34
CA TRP A 127 7.65 7.02 -4.50
C TRP A 127 7.26 5.73 -3.78
N ASN A 128 6.89 5.85 -2.52
CA ASN A 128 6.25 4.77 -1.78
C ASN A 128 4.79 4.64 -2.23
N ALA A 129 4.45 3.52 -2.85
CA ALA A 129 3.09 3.26 -3.31
C ALA A 129 2.15 2.76 -2.19
N GLY A 130 2.65 2.61 -0.96
CA GLY A 130 1.85 2.05 0.15
C GLY A 130 1.46 0.58 -0.05
N MET A 131 2.15 -0.13 -0.95
CA MET A 131 1.94 -1.55 -1.22
C MET A 131 3.03 -2.35 -0.52
N PHE A 132 2.65 -3.22 0.41
CA PHE A 132 3.60 -3.99 1.22
C PHE A 132 3.41 -5.48 1.03
N ILE A 133 4.52 -6.19 0.80
CA ILE A 133 4.58 -7.64 0.63
C ILE A 133 5.56 -8.21 1.66
N MET A 134 5.14 -9.24 2.41
CA MET A 134 5.95 -9.87 3.44
C MET A 134 5.38 -11.24 3.81
N THR A 135 6.05 -12.01 4.66
CA THR A 135 5.42 -13.18 5.30
C THR A 135 4.71 -12.75 6.59
N ALA A 136 3.68 -13.52 6.99
CA ALA A 136 2.95 -13.30 8.25
C ALA A 136 3.91 -13.29 9.45
N GLY A 137 4.87 -14.20 9.47
CA GLY A 137 5.90 -14.28 10.51
C GLY A 137 6.86 -13.09 10.50
N THR A 138 7.20 -12.54 9.33
CA THR A 138 8.04 -11.34 9.25
C THR A 138 7.34 -10.14 9.89
N LEU A 139 6.05 -9.93 9.58
CA LEU A 139 5.27 -8.87 10.21
C LEU A 139 5.14 -9.06 11.73
N ALA A 140 4.84 -10.29 12.17
CA ALA A 140 4.73 -10.59 13.60
C ALA A 140 6.04 -10.31 14.34
N ARG A 141 7.19 -10.73 13.81
CA ARG A 141 8.50 -10.42 14.41
C ARG A 141 8.77 -8.91 14.49
N ALA A 142 8.42 -8.17 13.46
CA ALA A 142 8.55 -6.72 13.46
C ALA A 142 7.62 -6.07 14.51
N LEU A 143 6.37 -6.53 14.63
CA LEU A 143 5.44 -6.05 15.66
C LEU A 143 5.94 -6.39 17.07
N THR A 144 6.38 -7.62 17.32
CA THR A 144 6.98 -8.00 18.62
C THR A 144 8.11 -7.03 19.01
N ARG A 145 8.92 -6.60 18.03
CA ARG A 145 10.06 -5.72 18.26
C ARG A 145 9.67 -4.27 18.50
N PHE A 146 8.83 -3.70 17.65
CA PHE A 146 8.55 -2.26 17.65
C PHE A 146 7.24 -1.89 18.37
N HIS A 147 6.28 -2.81 18.41
CA HIS A 147 4.94 -2.62 18.97
C HIS A 147 4.46 -3.86 19.74
N PRO A 148 5.14 -4.29 20.83
CA PRO A 148 4.85 -5.55 21.54
C PRO A 148 3.42 -5.63 22.09
N ASP A 149 2.83 -4.50 22.48
CA ASP A 149 1.43 -4.47 22.93
C ASP A 149 0.48 -4.79 21.76
N MET A 150 0.73 -4.22 20.58
CA MET A 150 -0.06 -4.49 19.38
C MET A 150 0.08 -5.95 18.94
N ASP A 151 1.29 -6.51 18.98
CA ASP A 151 1.56 -7.94 18.75
C ASP A 151 0.71 -8.83 19.67
N THR A 152 0.69 -8.51 20.96
CA THR A 152 -0.08 -9.25 21.98
C THR A 152 -1.58 -9.23 21.66
N HIS A 153 -2.15 -8.04 21.43
CA HIS A 153 -3.58 -7.89 21.17
C HIS A 153 -4.01 -8.52 19.82
N LEU A 154 -3.23 -8.32 18.76
CA LEU A 154 -3.49 -8.95 17.46
C LEU A 154 -3.34 -10.47 17.53
N GLY A 155 -2.38 -10.96 18.32
CA GLY A 155 -2.19 -12.39 18.62
C GLY A 155 -3.40 -13.00 19.31
N ALA A 156 -3.94 -12.31 20.33
CA ALA A 156 -5.16 -12.73 21.01
C ALA A 156 -6.35 -12.82 20.04
N ILE A 157 -6.57 -11.80 19.21
CA ILE A 157 -7.63 -11.79 18.20
C ILE A 157 -7.44 -12.92 17.19
N GLY A 158 -6.25 -13.03 16.59
CA GLY A 158 -5.95 -14.03 15.56
C GLY A 158 -6.11 -15.47 16.05
N SER A 159 -5.73 -15.75 17.31
CA SER A 159 -5.87 -17.07 17.92
C SER A 159 -7.32 -17.55 18.02
N GLN A 160 -8.29 -16.63 18.06
CA GLN A 160 -9.71 -16.95 18.14
C GLN A 160 -10.37 -17.08 16.77
N TRP A 161 -9.64 -16.94 15.68
CA TRP A 161 -10.20 -17.08 14.33
C TRP A 161 -10.91 -18.43 14.13
N GLY A 162 -12.15 -18.36 13.67
CA GLY A 162 -12.99 -19.55 13.46
C GLY A 162 -13.69 -20.08 14.70
N SER A 163 -13.47 -19.48 15.89
CA SER A 163 -14.21 -19.78 17.12
C SER A 163 -15.41 -18.85 17.32
N GLU A 164 -16.34 -19.25 18.20
CA GLU A 164 -17.47 -18.40 18.61
C GLU A 164 -17.00 -17.13 19.37
N SER A 165 -15.80 -17.17 19.96
CA SER A 165 -15.23 -16.07 20.73
C SER A 165 -14.58 -15.00 19.87
N PHE A 166 -14.39 -15.21 18.55
CA PHE A 166 -13.65 -14.27 17.70
C PHE A 166 -14.24 -12.84 17.74
N ALA A 167 -15.55 -12.72 17.55
CA ALA A 167 -16.21 -11.41 17.53
C ALA A 167 -16.11 -10.68 18.87
N GLN A 168 -16.22 -11.40 19.97
CA GLN A 168 -16.06 -10.84 21.31
C GLN A 168 -14.63 -10.37 21.54
N THR A 169 -13.63 -11.23 21.30
CA THR A 169 -12.21 -10.90 21.45
C THR A 169 -11.82 -9.70 20.58
N LEU A 170 -12.27 -9.66 19.31
CA LEU A 170 -12.05 -8.53 18.43
C LEU A 170 -12.62 -7.23 19.02
N SER A 171 -13.83 -7.27 19.58
CA SER A 171 -14.48 -6.10 20.19
C SER A 171 -13.77 -5.60 21.46
N GLU A 172 -13.20 -6.51 22.24
CA GLU A 172 -12.51 -6.20 23.49
C GLU A 172 -11.07 -5.69 23.25
N GLU A 173 -10.33 -6.35 22.36
CA GLU A 173 -8.91 -6.06 22.12
C GLU A 173 -8.68 -4.90 21.13
N TRP A 174 -9.58 -4.72 20.14
CA TRP A 174 -9.42 -3.70 19.10
C TRP A 174 -9.29 -2.26 19.61
N PRO A 175 -10.07 -1.81 20.62
CA PRO A 175 -9.97 -0.46 21.17
C PRO A 175 -8.61 -0.13 21.81
N THR A 176 -7.83 -1.13 22.20
CA THR A 176 -6.51 -0.96 22.83
C THR A 176 -5.40 -0.70 21.80
N LEU A 177 -5.61 -1.09 20.54
CA LEU A 177 -4.61 -0.93 19.49
C LEU A 177 -4.29 0.54 19.23
N THR A 178 -3.01 0.87 19.09
CA THR A 178 -2.57 2.20 18.69
C THR A 178 -2.97 2.49 17.25
N LYS A 179 -3.53 3.69 17.01
CA LYS A 179 -3.82 4.17 15.65
C LYS A 179 -2.52 4.65 14.99
N ILE A 180 -2.02 3.91 13.99
CA ILE A 180 -0.76 4.20 13.32
C ILE A 180 -0.72 3.57 11.91
N ALA A 181 -0.08 4.24 10.96
CA ALA A 181 0.18 3.69 9.62
C ALA A 181 1.33 2.66 9.67
N ILE A 182 1.29 1.67 8.78
CA ILE A 182 2.35 0.65 8.65
C ILE A 182 3.70 1.28 8.31
N ASP A 183 3.70 2.38 7.59
CA ASP A 183 4.90 3.13 7.24
C ASP A 183 5.68 3.54 8.49
N HIS A 184 5.01 4.18 9.43
CA HIS A 184 5.62 4.64 10.68
C HIS A 184 5.83 3.51 11.69
N ALA A 185 4.88 2.55 11.74
CA ALA A 185 4.96 1.47 12.71
C ALA A 185 6.09 0.49 12.39
N ILE A 186 6.29 0.16 11.13
CA ILE A 186 7.16 -0.93 10.70
C ILE A 186 8.18 -0.48 9.66
N ALA A 187 7.76 0.16 8.56
CA ALA A 187 8.66 0.37 7.44
C ALA A 187 9.83 1.31 7.78
N GLU A 188 9.58 2.45 8.39
CA GLU A 188 10.61 3.41 8.78
C GLU A 188 11.61 2.84 9.81
N PRO A 189 11.16 2.32 10.98
CA PRO A 189 12.10 1.79 11.97
C PRO A 189 12.85 0.56 11.46
N LEU A 190 12.19 -0.34 10.73
CA LEU A 190 12.82 -1.56 10.21
C LEU A 190 13.79 -1.25 9.05
N ALA A 191 13.56 -0.20 8.25
CA ALA A 191 14.49 0.22 7.20
C ALA A 191 15.83 0.68 7.78
N SER A 192 15.83 1.34 8.94
CA SER A 192 17.06 1.74 9.63
C SER A 192 17.93 0.56 10.05
N GLU A 193 17.36 -0.64 10.13
CA GLU A 193 18.02 -1.89 10.47
C GLU A 193 18.31 -2.77 9.25
N GLY A 194 17.99 -2.28 8.04
CA GLY A 194 18.20 -3.02 6.79
C GLY A 194 17.17 -4.14 6.54
N GLY A 195 16.04 -4.14 7.25
CA GLY A 195 14.99 -5.17 7.13
C GLY A 195 13.91 -4.86 6.09
N VAL A 196 14.01 -3.72 5.39
CA VAL A 196 13.07 -3.34 4.34
C VAL A 196 13.74 -3.38 2.98
N ALA A 197 13.02 -3.89 2.00
CA ALA A 197 13.44 -3.90 0.61
C ALA A 197 12.44 -3.13 -0.27
N VAL A 198 12.91 -2.63 -1.41
CA VAL A 198 12.07 -2.03 -2.44
C VAL A 198 12.25 -2.78 -3.76
N VAL A 199 11.14 -3.15 -4.38
CA VAL A 199 11.10 -3.64 -5.77
C VAL A 199 10.66 -2.48 -6.66
N PRO A 200 11.52 -2.01 -7.57
CA PRO A 200 11.16 -0.92 -8.45
C PRO A 200 10.15 -1.37 -9.50
N ALA A 201 9.09 -0.61 -9.68
CA ALA A 201 8.14 -0.79 -10.74
C ALA A 201 8.45 0.13 -11.92
N THR A 202 8.28 -0.40 -13.13
CA THR A 202 8.13 0.44 -14.32
C THR A 202 6.79 1.18 -14.25
N ASN A 203 6.49 2.04 -15.22
CA ASN A 203 5.22 2.75 -15.21
C ASN A 203 4.04 1.77 -15.31
N MET A 204 3.34 1.55 -14.20
CA MET A 204 2.13 0.73 -14.13
C MET A 204 0.84 1.54 -14.26
N GLY A 205 0.96 2.87 -14.50
CA GLY A 205 -0.19 3.77 -14.56
C GLY A 205 -0.94 3.83 -13.24
N TRP A 206 -0.18 3.95 -12.15
CA TRP A 206 -0.71 4.02 -10.79
C TRP A 206 -1.12 5.45 -10.42
N THR A 207 -2.22 5.55 -9.70
CA THR A 207 -2.64 6.75 -8.95
C THR A 207 -3.43 6.32 -7.71
N ASP A 208 -3.30 7.08 -6.64
CA ASP A 208 -4.06 6.91 -5.39
C ASP A 208 -5.47 7.51 -5.45
N VAL A 209 -5.83 8.15 -6.58
CA VAL A 209 -7.14 8.80 -6.79
C VAL A 209 -7.50 9.76 -5.65
N GLY A 210 -6.50 10.44 -5.09
CA GLY A 210 -6.66 11.32 -3.92
C GLY A 210 -7.40 12.62 -4.18
N ASP A 211 -7.55 13.03 -5.45
CA ASP A 211 -8.20 14.27 -5.84
C ASP A 211 -8.99 14.13 -7.16
N PHE A 212 -9.69 15.23 -7.55
CA PHE A 212 -10.47 15.25 -8.78
C PHE A 212 -9.63 15.24 -10.04
N ASP A 213 -8.38 15.73 -9.99
CA ASP A 213 -7.47 15.72 -11.15
C ASP A 213 -7.01 14.29 -11.44
N ALA A 214 -6.65 13.52 -10.41
CA ALA A 214 -6.34 12.11 -10.52
C ALA A 214 -7.54 11.31 -11.03
N LEU A 215 -8.76 11.60 -10.51
CA LEU A 215 -9.99 10.99 -10.99
C LEU A 215 -10.25 11.31 -12.48
N ALA A 216 -9.97 12.54 -12.92
CA ALA A 216 -10.12 12.97 -14.30
C ALA A 216 -9.19 12.19 -15.24
N GLN A 217 -7.95 11.94 -14.83
CA GLN A 217 -6.95 11.23 -15.62
C GLN A 217 -7.32 9.76 -15.89
N ILE A 218 -8.00 9.09 -14.94
CA ILE A 218 -8.38 7.68 -15.07
C ILE A 218 -9.80 7.48 -15.61
N SER A 219 -10.62 8.54 -15.60
CA SER A 219 -11.99 8.46 -16.10
C SER A 219 -11.99 8.63 -17.61
N SER A 220 -12.61 7.68 -18.33
CA SER A 220 -12.93 7.91 -19.75
C SER A 220 -13.79 9.17 -19.87
N GLU A 221 -13.41 10.06 -20.78
CA GLU A 221 -14.21 11.25 -21.05
C GLU A 221 -15.65 10.86 -21.37
N GLY A 222 -16.58 11.28 -20.51
CA GLY A 222 -17.99 11.18 -20.81
C GLY A 222 -18.32 12.06 -22.03
N GLN A 223 -19.43 11.77 -22.74
CA GLN A 223 -19.92 12.62 -23.84
C GLN A 223 -20.34 13.99 -23.29
N ALA A 224 -19.40 14.90 -23.15
CA ALA A 224 -19.64 16.27 -22.73
C ALA A 224 -19.29 17.24 -23.85
N LEU A 225 -20.20 18.15 -24.15
CA LEU A 225 -19.92 19.31 -25.01
C LEU A 225 -19.45 20.45 -24.10
N ARG A 226 -18.21 20.93 -24.35
CA ARG A 226 -17.61 22.04 -23.62
C ARG A 226 -17.61 23.29 -24.49
N ILE A 227 -18.19 24.36 -24.00
CA ILE A 227 -18.21 25.69 -24.65
C ILE A 227 -17.60 26.66 -23.63
N ASP A 228 -16.50 27.29 -23.99
CA ASP A 228 -15.75 28.20 -23.12
C ASP A 228 -15.41 27.58 -21.74
N SER A 229 -15.11 26.28 -21.69
CA SER A 229 -14.84 25.49 -20.48
C SER A 229 -13.63 24.57 -20.69
N PRO A 230 -12.45 25.10 -21.09
CA PRO A 230 -11.26 24.28 -21.31
C PRO A 230 -10.79 23.70 -19.96
N GLY A 231 -10.45 22.41 -19.95
CA GLY A 231 -9.90 21.75 -18.75
C GLY A 231 -10.93 21.27 -17.74
N SER A 232 -12.22 21.58 -17.91
CA SER A 232 -13.27 21.11 -16.98
C SER A 232 -13.46 19.60 -17.08
N PHE A 233 -13.44 18.92 -15.93
CA PHE A 233 -13.76 17.50 -15.83
C PHE A 233 -15.27 17.29 -15.75
N VAL A 234 -15.80 16.34 -16.52
CA VAL A 234 -17.24 16.02 -16.55
C VAL A 234 -17.45 14.52 -16.50
N ARG A 235 -18.22 14.07 -15.52
CA ARG A 235 -18.65 12.68 -15.41
C ARG A 235 -20.15 12.56 -15.29
N SER A 236 -20.79 11.84 -16.21
CA SER A 236 -22.21 11.49 -16.11
C SER A 236 -22.35 10.15 -15.39
N LEU A 237 -23.02 10.13 -14.25
CA LEU A 237 -23.35 8.89 -13.52
C LEU A 237 -24.55 8.15 -14.12
N THR A 238 -25.34 8.83 -14.95
CA THR A 238 -26.61 8.31 -15.52
C THR A 238 -26.53 8.08 -17.02
N GLY A 239 -25.36 8.35 -17.65
CA GLY A 239 -25.18 8.27 -19.11
C GLY A 239 -25.81 9.43 -19.87
N GLN A 240 -26.33 10.45 -19.20
CA GLN A 240 -26.89 11.65 -19.85
C GLN A 240 -25.79 12.49 -20.49
N LYS A 241 -26.14 13.14 -21.61
CA LYS A 241 -25.27 14.12 -22.26
C LYS A 241 -25.22 15.38 -21.38
N ILE A 242 -24.02 15.89 -21.14
CA ILE A 242 -23.76 17.07 -20.35
C ILE A 242 -23.22 18.17 -21.26
N VAL A 243 -23.74 19.39 -21.12
CA VAL A 243 -23.20 20.57 -21.79
C VAL A 243 -22.69 21.51 -20.73
N LEU A 244 -21.40 21.87 -20.82
CA LEU A 244 -20.80 22.90 -19.98
C LEU A 244 -20.60 24.16 -20.79
N VAL A 245 -20.99 25.30 -20.20
CA VAL A 245 -20.79 26.60 -20.81
C VAL A 245 -20.19 27.55 -19.78
N GLY A 246 -19.03 28.12 -20.09
CA GLY A 246 -18.38 29.14 -19.24
C GLY A 246 -17.99 28.65 -17.84
N ALA A 247 -17.74 27.33 -17.65
CA ALA A 247 -17.20 26.81 -16.41
C ALA A 247 -15.67 26.96 -16.43
N PRO A 248 -15.04 27.46 -15.34
CA PRO A 248 -13.59 27.62 -15.26
C PRO A 248 -12.85 26.28 -15.30
#